data_20bb04696025f5257a6ab60a644db946
#
_entry.id   20bb04696025f5257a6ab60a644db946
#
_cell.length_a   1.000
_cell.length_b   1.000
_cell.length_c   1.000
_cell.angle_alpha   90.00
_cell.angle_beta   90.00
_cell.angle_gamma   90.00
#
_symmetry.space_group_name_H-M   'P 1'
#
loop_
_entity.id
_entity.type
_entity.pdbx_description
1 polymer ?
#
loop_
_entity_poly.entity_id
_entity_poly.type
_entity_poly.pdbx_seq_one_letter_code
_entity_poly.pdbx_strand_id
1 'polypeptide(L)'
;MKAVINRIIPFSSVDGPGNRTAIFLQGCNINCKYCHNPETRKMCVQCGTCVKNCPAGALSFDADGKVAFDPAKCVQCDTCIHVCPNDSSPRTCEMTPEEVYAKVKKQIPFIRGISVSGGECMLHPDFLTELFRLAKQDGLGTLIDSNGTISFEDYPELMEVSDGVMLDIKAFEPEEHKEVTDVTNEMVLKNAVYLAKTSKLYEVRAVIVPDLYDTENSVRKIGDFLAPYLKIHDIRVKIIAYRPMGVREEYAHYQIPDQDY
;
A
#
# COMPACT_ATOMS: atom_id res chain seq x y z
N MET A 1 -12.53 -6.40 16.11
CA MET A 1 -12.18 -5.55 14.95
C MET A 1 -11.59 -6.42 13.85
N LYS A 2 -11.93 -6.20 12.58
CA LYS A 2 -11.43 -6.96 11.43
C LYS A 2 -11.08 -6.02 10.29
N ALA A 3 -10.16 -6.44 9.43
CA ALA A 3 -9.89 -5.80 8.15
C ALA A 3 -9.91 -6.83 7.03
N VAL A 4 -10.16 -6.38 5.80
CA VAL A 4 -10.10 -7.24 4.63
C VAL A 4 -8.66 -7.28 4.12
N ILE A 5 -8.07 -8.45 4.20
CA ILE A 5 -6.70 -8.71 3.79
C ILE A 5 -6.70 -9.17 2.33
N ASN A 6 -6.00 -8.44 1.47
CA ASN A 6 -5.78 -8.83 0.08
C ASN A 6 -4.71 -9.93 -0.01
N ARG A 7 -3.56 -9.67 0.60
CA ARG A 7 -2.41 -10.59 0.53
C ARG A 7 -1.50 -10.41 1.74
N ILE A 8 -0.88 -11.50 2.16
CA ILE A 8 0.23 -11.51 3.09
C ILE A 8 1.42 -12.14 2.37
N ILE A 9 2.49 -11.38 2.20
CA ILE A 9 3.78 -11.86 1.69
C ILE A 9 4.61 -12.21 2.93
N PRO A 10 4.85 -13.51 3.18
CA PRO A 10 5.52 -13.95 4.41
C PRO A 10 6.92 -13.35 4.57
N PHE A 11 7.58 -13.07 3.43
CA PHE A 11 8.97 -12.66 3.39
C PHE A 11 9.21 -11.71 2.21
N SER A 12 9.53 -10.47 2.49
CA SER A 12 9.84 -9.42 1.51
C SER A 12 11.04 -8.61 1.94
N SER A 13 11.93 -8.33 0.99
CA SER A 13 13.11 -7.46 1.15
C SER A 13 12.93 -6.08 0.51
N VAL A 14 11.76 -5.79 -0.06
CA VAL A 14 11.49 -4.54 -0.80
C VAL A 14 10.46 -3.64 -0.11
N ASP A 15 9.73 -4.16 0.88
CA ASP A 15 8.67 -3.46 1.60
C ASP A 15 9.19 -2.85 2.92
N GLY A 16 10.35 -2.21 2.87
CA GLY A 16 11.02 -1.57 4.01
C GLY A 16 12.39 -2.20 4.30
N PRO A 17 13.08 -1.77 5.38
CA PRO A 17 14.43 -2.23 5.70
C PRO A 17 14.46 -3.66 6.22
N GLY A 18 15.41 -4.44 5.73
CA GLY A 18 15.58 -5.84 6.09
C GLY A 18 14.45 -6.72 5.54
N ASN A 19 14.39 -7.95 6.04
CA ASN A 19 13.29 -8.86 5.66
C ASN A 19 12.07 -8.58 6.53
N ARG A 20 10.91 -8.47 5.91
CA ARG A 20 9.65 -8.15 6.58
C ARG A 20 8.52 -9.03 6.08
N THR A 21 7.54 -9.30 6.92
CA THR A 21 6.25 -9.75 6.41
C THR A 21 5.48 -8.53 5.93
N ALA A 22 5.13 -8.50 4.64
CA ALA A 22 4.33 -7.43 4.06
C ALA A 22 2.85 -7.83 4.03
N ILE A 23 1.99 -6.98 4.57
CA ILE A 23 0.55 -7.21 4.71
C ILE A 23 -0.16 -6.16 3.86
N PHE A 24 -0.97 -6.60 2.90
CA PHE A 24 -1.71 -5.75 1.98
C PHE A 24 -3.20 -5.78 2.33
N LEU A 25 -3.75 -4.62 2.69
CA LEU A 25 -5.17 -4.45 2.97
C LEU A 25 -5.95 -4.17 1.68
N GLN A 26 -7.23 -4.45 1.69
CA GLN A 26 -8.16 -4.12 0.60
C GLN A 26 -8.86 -2.79 0.90
N GLY A 27 -9.03 -1.97 -0.14
CA GLY A 27 -9.65 -0.65 -0.08
C GLY A 27 -8.63 0.48 -0.19
N CYS A 28 -8.91 1.47 -1.05
CA CYS A 28 -8.11 2.67 -1.22
C CYS A 28 -9.03 3.87 -1.49
N ASN A 29 -8.67 5.00 -0.95
CA ASN A 29 -9.43 6.25 -1.06
C ASN A 29 -8.94 7.18 -2.18
N ILE A 30 -7.90 6.76 -2.94
CA ILE A 30 -7.40 7.50 -4.12
C ILE A 30 -7.37 6.61 -5.37
N ASN A 31 -7.18 7.24 -6.54
CA ASN A 31 -7.27 6.56 -7.84
C ASN A 31 -6.01 6.79 -8.69
N CYS A 32 -4.84 6.38 -8.19
CA CYS A 32 -3.59 6.59 -8.91
C CYS A 32 -3.64 5.98 -10.32
N LYS A 33 -3.32 6.77 -11.35
CA LYS A 33 -3.26 6.31 -12.75
C LYS A 33 -2.23 5.20 -12.94
N TYR A 34 -1.09 5.27 -12.28
CA TYR A 34 -0.01 4.28 -12.35
C TYR A 34 -0.02 3.25 -11.20
N CYS A 35 -1.17 2.98 -10.59
CA CYS A 35 -1.26 2.00 -9.50
C CYS A 35 -0.84 0.60 -9.98
N HIS A 36 0.11 -0.02 -9.28
CA HIS A 36 0.58 -1.38 -9.60
C HIS A 36 -0.29 -2.48 -8.99
N ASN A 37 -1.19 -2.13 -8.06
CA ASN A 37 -2.11 -3.07 -7.42
C ASN A 37 -3.55 -2.54 -7.48
N PRO A 38 -4.09 -2.23 -8.68
CA PRO A 38 -5.41 -1.62 -8.82
C PRO A 38 -6.52 -2.51 -8.24
N GLU A 39 -6.30 -3.82 -8.18
CA GLU A 39 -7.21 -4.79 -7.59
C GLU A 39 -7.38 -4.63 -6.08
N THR A 40 -6.49 -3.89 -5.41
CA THR A 40 -6.63 -3.57 -3.99
C THR A 40 -7.50 -2.34 -3.73
N ARG A 41 -7.91 -1.61 -4.78
CA ARG A 41 -8.56 -0.31 -4.66
C ARG A 41 -9.98 -0.38 -4.13
N LYS A 42 -10.82 -1.24 -4.70
CA LYS A 42 -12.23 -1.33 -4.34
C LYS A 42 -12.57 -2.65 -3.64
N MET A 43 -13.65 -2.60 -2.86
CA MET A 43 -14.21 -3.82 -2.27
C MET A 43 -14.95 -4.65 -3.31
N CYS A 44 -14.94 -5.98 -3.16
CA CYS A 44 -15.68 -6.87 -4.03
C CYS A 44 -17.19 -6.62 -3.92
N VAL A 45 -17.85 -6.40 -5.05
CA VAL A 45 -19.31 -6.18 -5.13
C VAL A 45 -20.10 -7.48 -5.38
N GLN A 46 -19.46 -8.63 -5.28
CA GLN A 46 -20.08 -9.96 -5.37
C GLN A 46 -20.77 -10.26 -6.73
N CYS A 47 -20.36 -9.60 -7.82
CA CYS A 47 -21.01 -9.74 -9.13
C CYS A 47 -20.79 -11.10 -9.80
N GLY A 48 -19.82 -11.91 -9.35
CA GLY A 48 -19.55 -13.25 -9.84
C GLY A 48 -18.89 -13.35 -11.23
N THR A 49 -18.50 -12.26 -11.86
CA THR A 49 -17.79 -12.29 -13.15
C THR A 49 -16.53 -13.17 -13.08
N CYS A 50 -15.77 -13.04 -11.99
CA CYS A 50 -14.56 -13.82 -11.76
C CYS A 50 -14.84 -15.32 -11.52
N VAL A 51 -15.99 -15.68 -10.95
CA VAL A 51 -16.41 -17.09 -10.73
C VAL A 51 -16.55 -17.82 -12.07
N LYS A 52 -17.24 -17.18 -13.04
CA LYS A 52 -17.47 -17.75 -14.37
C LYS A 52 -16.19 -17.90 -15.20
N ASN A 53 -15.17 -17.11 -14.89
CA ASN A 53 -13.92 -17.04 -15.65
C ASN A 53 -12.72 -17.70 -14.93
N CYS A 54 -12.93 -18.32 -13.76
CA CYS A 54 -11.84 -18.98 -13.04
C CYS A 54 -11.48 -20.33 -13.66
N PRO A 55 -10.31 -20.48 -14.32
CA PRO A 55 -9.96 -21.71 -15.03
C PRO A 55 -9.72 -22.90 -14.08
N ALA A 56 -9.35 -22.61 -12.83
CA ALA A 56 -9.05 -23.64 -11.82
C ALA A 56 -10.25 -23.95 -10.90
N GLY A 57 -11.41 -23.28 -11.08
CA GLY A 57 -12.57 -23.44 -10.19
C GLY A 57 -12.27 -23.07 -8.73
N ALA A 58 -11.31 -22.17 -8.51
CA ALA A 58 -10.93 -21.68 -7.18
C ALA A 58 -11.91 -20.63 -6.62
N LEU A 59 -12.85 -20.17 -7.44
CA LEU A 59 -13.90 -19.23 -7.08
C LEU A 59 -15.27 -19.88 -7.27
N SER A 60 -16.14 -19.70 -6.30
CA SER A 60 -17.51 -20.21 -6.31
C SER A 60 -18.43 -19.22 -5.60
N PHE A 61 -19.73 -19.47 -5.62
CA PHE A 61 -20.66 -18.80 -4.71
C PHE A 61 -20.84 -19.67 -3.45
N ASP A 62 -20.85 -19.04 -2.29
CA ASP A 62 -21.23 -19.66 -1.03
C ASP A 62 -22.77 -19.79 -0.90
N ALA A 63 -23.23 -20.29 0.26
CA ALA A 63 -24.65 -20.44 0.54
C ALA A 63 -25.43 -19.12 0.60
N ASP A 64 -24.74 -18.01 0.88
CA ASP A 64 -25.30 -16.65 0.94
C ASP A 64 -25.23 -15.92 -0.40
N GLY A 65 -24.74 -16.58 -1.45
CA GLY A 65 -24.56 -16.00 -2.78
C GLY A 65 -23.35 -15.05 -2.89
N LYS A 66 -22.42 -15.09 -1.93
CA LYS A 66 -21.17 -14.32 -1.98
C LYS A 66 -20.08 -15.12 -2.68
N VAL A 67 -19.15 -14.39 -3.30
CA VAL A 67 -17.99 -15.01 -3.93
C VAL A 67 -17.05 -15.55 -2.85
N ALA A 68 -16.85 -16.85 -2.87
CA ALA A 68 -15.94 -17.58 -2.00
C ALA A 68 -14.66 -17.96 -2.76
N PHE A 69 -13.52 -17.88 -2.08
CA PHE A 69 -12.20 -18.18 -2.62
C PHE A 69 -11.56 -19.37 -1.91
N ASP A 70 -11.20 -20.39 -2.69
CA ASP A 70 -10.44 -21.56 -2.24
C ASP A 70 -8.96 -21.41 -2.67
N PRO A 71 -8.04 -21.01 -1.77
CA PRO A 71 -6.64 -20.83 -2.10
C PRO A 71 -5.94 -22.14 -2.49
N ALA A 72 -6.44 -23.31 -2.08
CA ALA A 72 -5.86 -24.61 -2.40
C ALA A 72 -6.02 -24.98 -3.89
N LYS A 73 -7.05 -24.46 -4.54
CA LYS A 73 -7.29 -24.65 -5.98
C LYS A 73 -6.66 -23.58 -6.85
N CYS A 74 -6.22 -22.44 -6.26
CA CYS A 74 -5.78 -21.30 -7.01
C CYS A 74 -4.41 -21.54 -7.66
N VAL A 75 -4.35 -21.36 -8.98
CA VAL A 75 -3.11 -21.45 -9.79
C VAL A 75 -2.43 -20.09 -10.02
N GLN A 76 -2.90 -19.03 -9.37
CA GLN A 76 -2.34 -17.67 -9.42
C GLN A 76 -2.24 -17.09 -10.84
N CYS A 77 -3.18 -17.38 -11.71
CA CYS A 77 -3.21 -16.91 -13.11
C CYS A 77 -3.72 -15.47 -13.29
N ASP A 78 -4.19 -14.82 -12.23
CA ASP A 78 -4.72 -13.45 -12.17
C ASP A 78 -5.94 -13.16 -13.08
N THR A 79 -6.50 -14.17 -13.76
CA THR A 79 -7.70 -14.01 -14.60
C THR A 79 -8.84 -13.29 -13.85
N CYS A 80 -9.06 -13.64 -12.57
CA CYS A 80 -10.10 -13.03 -11.75
C CYS A 80 -9.91 -11.53 -11.52
N ILE A 81 -8.67 -11.03 -11.54
CA ILE A 81 -8.32 -9.63 -11.43
C ILE A 81 -8.56 -8.94 -12.78
N HIS A 82 -8.04 -9.51 -13.87
CA HIS A 82 -8.18 -8.94 -15.21
C HIS A 82 -9.64 -8.83 -15.71
N VAL A 83 -10.50 -9.80 -15.37
CA VAL A 83 -11.92 -9.76 -15.77
C VAL A 83 -12.79 -8.94 -14.81
N CYS A 84 -12.25 -8.39 -13.73
CA CYS A 84 -13.03 -7.67 -12.74
C CYS A 84 -13.38 -6.25 -13.25
N PRO A 85 -14.66 -5.91 -13.45
CA PRO A 85 -15.02 -4.58 -13.92
C PRO A 85 -14.97 -3.50 -12.81
N ASN A 86 -14.60 -3.90 -11.58
CA ASN A 86 -14.67 -3.05 -10.40
C ASN A 86 -13.29 -2.81 -9.74
N ASP A 87 -12.18 -3.07 -10.41
CA ASP A 87 -10.82 -2.94 -9.82
C ASP A 87 -10.76 -3.52 -8.40
N SER A 88 -11.16 -4.79 -8.26
CA SER A 88 -11.25 -5.47 -6.98
C SER A 88 -10.72 -6.89 -7.08
N SER A 89 -10.26 -7.43 -5.97
CA SER A 89 -9.85 -8.82 -5.87
C SER A 89 -10.92 -9.66 -5.16
N PRO A 90 -11.30 -10.82 -5.69
CA PRO A 90 -12.11 -11.80 -4.97
C PRO A 90 -11.28 -12.66 -4.02
N ARG A 91 -9.95 -12.57 -4.10
CA ARG A 91 -9.00 -13.38 -3.31
C ARG A 91 -8.67 -12.74 -1.97
N THR A 92 -9.68 -12.21 -1.30
CA THR A 92 -9.52 -11.51 -0.02
C THR A 92 -10.05 -12.37 1.13
N CYS A 93 -9.58 -12.07 2.34
CA CYS A 93 -10.03 -12.72 3.55
C CYS A 93 -10.21 -11.67 4.66
N GLU A 94 -11.36 -11.69 5.32
CA GLU A 94 -11.60 -10.87 6.50
C GLU A 94 -10.90 -11.50 7.70
N MET A 95 -9.99 -10.76 8.35
CA MET A 95 -9.15 -11.27 9.45
C MET A 95 -9.06 -10.26 10.60
N THR A 96 -8.92 -10.79 11.83
CA THR A 96 -8.56 -9.98 13.00
C THR A 96 -7.05 -9.73 13.06
N PRO A 97 -6.56 -8.75 13.86
CA PRO A 97 -5.12 -8.54 14.08
C PRO A 97 -4.42 -9.80 14.57
N GLU A 98 -5.04 -10.58 15.47
CA GLU A 98 -4.52 -11.82 16.03
C GLU A 98 -4.37 -12.93 14.96
N GLU A 99 -5.35 -13.05 14.08
CA GLU A 99 -5.32 -14.02 12.98
C GLU A 99 -4.21 -13.68 11.97
N VAL A 100 -4.02 -12.40 11.64
CA VAL A 100 -2.90 -11.92 10.82
C VAL A 100 -1.58 -12.19 11.54
N TYR A 101 -1.51 -11.81 12.82
CA TYR A 101 -0.29 -11.98 13.59
C TYR A 101 0.10 -13.46 13.78
N ALA A 102 -0.85 -14.37 13.90
CA ALA A 102 -0.58 -15.80 13.94
C ALA A 102 0.13 -16.31 12.67
N LYS A 103 -0.10 -15.67 11.51
CA LYS A 103 0.65 -15.95 10.26
C LYS A 103 2.06 -15.33 10.31
N VAL A 104 2.18 -14.09 10.83
CA VAL A 104 3.47 -13.40 11.02
C VAL A 104 4.38 -14.19 11.95
N LYS A 105 3.87 -14.72 13.07
CA LYS A 105 4.66 -15.50 14.05
C LYS A 105 5.45 -16.65 13.45
N LYS A 106 4.93 -17.27 12.39
CA LYS A 106 5.63 -18.36 11.69
C LYS A 106 6.89 -17.90 10.96
N GLN A 107 7.04 -16.58 10.76
CA GLN A 107 8.14 -15.98 10.02
C GLN A 107 9.20 -15.32 10.93
N ILE A 108 8.94 -15.18 12.24
CA ILE A 108 9.82 -14.47 13.18
C ILE A 108 11.32 -14.81 13.03
N PRO A 109 11.74 -16.09 12.85
CA PRO A 109 13.16 -16.41 12.69
C PRO A 109 13.84 -15.77 11.46
N PHE A 110 13.04 -15.32 10.47
CA PHE A 110 13.53 -14.86 9.17
C PHE A 110 13.29 -13.37 8.91
N ILE A 111 12.50 -12.70 9.77
CA ILE A 111 12.08 -11.32 9.58
C ILE A 111 12.57 -10.41 10.70
N ARG A 112 12.73 -9.12 10.38
CA ARG A 112 13.02 -8.07 11.37
C ARG A 112 11.79 -7.25 11.75
N GLY A 113 10.68 -7.45 11.05
CA GLY A 113 9.47 -6.68 11.30
C GLY A 113 8.35 -6.97 10.31
N ILE A 114 7.34 -6.16 10.40
CA ILE A 114 6.20 -6.15 9.49
C ILE A 114 6.05 -4.79 8.83
N SER A 115 5.51 -4.77 7.61
CA SER A 115 5.06 -3.56 6.93
C SER A 115 3.61 -3.75 6.51
N VAL A 116 2.77 -2.76 6.75
CA VAL A 116 1.38 -2.80 6.32
C VAL A 116 1.16 -1.75 5.24
N SER A 117 0.61 -2.20 4.12
CA SER A 117 0.33 -1.46 2.90
C SER A 117 -1.02 -1.91 2.32
N GLY A 118 -1.17 -1.95 1.01
CA GLY A 118 -2.34 -2.49 0.32
C GLY A 118 -2.93 -1.50 -0.65
N GLY A 119 -4.24 -1.22 -0.56
CA GLY A 119 -4.85 -0.03 -1.11
C GLY A 119 -4.39 1.18 -0.29
N GLU A 120 -5.07 1.46 0.84
CA GLU A 120 -4.62 2.42 1.85
C GLU A 120 -4.86 1.84 3.26
N CYS A 121 -3.78 1.53 3.94
CA CYS A 121 -3.87 0.86 5.24
C CYS A 121 -4.39 1.80 6.35
N MET A 122 -4.19 3.11 6.23
CA MET A 122 -4.70 4.11 7.18
C MET A 122 -6.23 4.25 7.18
N LEU A 123 -6.95 3.56 6.29
CA LEU A 123 -8.41 3.37 6.42
C LEU A 123 -8.79 2.49 7.63
N HIS A 124 -7.82 1.79 8.22
CA HIS A 124 -8.01 0.85 9.34
C HIS A 124 -7.02 1.12 10.50
N PRO A 125 -6.95 2.34 11.06
CA PRO A 125 -5.91 2.71 12.03
C PRO A 125 -5.96 1.89 13.31
N ASP A 126 -7.16 1.57 13.81
CA ASP A 126 -7.31 0.75 15.02
C ASP A 126 -6.81 -0.69 14.80
N PHE A 127 -7.07 -1.25 13.59
CA PHE A 127 -6.54 -2.57 13.22
C PHE A 127 -5.01 -2.58 13.18
N LEU A 128 -4.41 -1.52 12.61
CA LEU A 128 -2.97 -1.33 12.58
C LEU A 128 -2.38 -1.23 13.98
N THR A 129 -3.04 -0.46 14.85
CA THR A 129 -2.61 -0.27 16.25
C THR A 129 -2.51 -1.60 16.98
N GLU A 130 -3.55 -2.43 16.93
CA GLU A 130 -3.56 -3.72 17.61
C GLU A 130 -2.55 -4.71 16.96
N LEU A 131 -2.47 -4.75 15.64
CA LEU A 131 -1.49 -5.60 14.95
C LEU A 131 -0.05 -5.22 15.33
N PHE A 132 0.24 -3.92 15.42
CA PHE A 132 1.57 -3.42 15.77
C PHE A 132 1.90 -3.66 17.25
N ARG A 133 0.91 -3.55 18.16
CA ARG A 133 1.09 -3.93 19.56
C ARG A 133 1.52 -5.39 19.69
N LEU A 134 0.85 -6.29 18.95
CA LEU A 134 1.24 -7.71 18.93
C LEU A 134 2.66 -7.92 18.37
N ALA A 135 3.02 -7.21 17.30
CA ALA A 135 4.36 -7.31 16.72
C ALA A 135 5.46 -6.79 17.67
N LYS A 136 5.16 -5.71 18.40
CA LYS A 136 6.08 -5.14 19.39
C LYS A 136 6.36 -6.08 20.58
N GLN A 137 5.39 -6.90 20.98
CA GLN A 137 5.59 -7.89 22.05
C GLN A 137 6.70 -8.91 21.74
N ASP A 138 6.87 -9.24 20.47
CA ASP A 138 7.92 -10.16 19.98
C ASP A 138 9.16 -9.40 19.43
N GLY A 139 9.27 -8.08 19.68
CA GLY A 139 10.42 -7.24 19.29
C GLY A 139 10.52 -6.95 17.79
N LEU A 140 9.43 -7.13 17.04
CA LEU A 140 9.41 -6.85 15.61
C LEU A 140 9.27 -5.35 15.32
N GLY A 141 9.99 -4.87 14.31
CA GLY A 141 9.81 -3.52 13.79
C GLY A 141 8.48 -3.40 13.02
N THR A 142 7.86 -2.20 13.09
CA THR A 142 6.54 -1.91 12.52
C THR A 142 6.59 -0.71 11.59
N LEU A 143 6.20 -0.87 10.34
CA LEU A 143 6.17 0.21 9.34
C LEU A 143 4.81 0.32 8.68
N ILE A 144 4.38 1.56 8.49
CA ILE A 144 3.21 1.93 7.69
C ILE A 144 3.69 2.34 6.30
N ASP A 145 3.06 1.83 5.25
CA ASP A 145 3.25 2.25 3.86
C ASP A 145 1.95 2.87 3.37
N SER A 146 1.94 4.20 3.21
CA SER A 146 0.70 4.98 3.05
C SER A 146 0.80 6.03 1.94
N ASN A 147 -0.35 6.30 1.32
CA ASN A 147 -0.52 7.42 0.40
C ASN A 147 -0.61 8.79 1.10
N GLY A 148 -0.68 8.82 2.42
CA GLY A 148 -0.64 10.02 3.24
C GLY A 148 -1.88 10.91 3.20
N THR A 149 -3.00 10.46 2.68
CA THR A 149 -4.23 11.28 2.60
C THR A 149 -5.06 11.30 3.89
N ILE A 150 -4.70 10.48 4.87
CA ILE A 150 -5.34 10.42 6.19
C ILE A 150 -4.37 10.98 7.23
N SER A 151 -4.86 11.82 8.14
CA SER A 151 -4.04 12.47 9.18
C SER A 151 -3.42 11.44 10.11
N PHE A 152 -2.09 11.43 10.25
CA PHE A 152 -1.40 10.61 11.24
C PHE A 152 -1.49 11.22 12.64
N GLU A 153 -1.59 12.55 12.73
CA GLU A 153 -1.69 13.29 14.01
C GLU A 153 -2.93 12.90 14.81
N ASP A 154 -4.01 12.47 14.12
CA ASP A 154 -5.28 12.06 14.74
C ASP A 154 -5.21 10.66 15.39
N TYR A 155 -4.12 9.90 15.17
CA TYR A 155 -3.95 8.53 15.67
C TYR A 155 -2.67 8.36 16.52
N PRO A 156 -2.57 9.05 17.66
CA PRO A 156 -1.36 9.04 18.48
C PRO A 156 -0.98 7.64 18.99
N GLU A 157 -1.96 6.79 19.32
CA GLU A 157 -1.70 5.41 19.78
C GLU A 157 -1.07 4.56 18.67
N LEU A 158 -1.49 4.74 17.41
CA LEU A 158 -0.86 4.07 16.28
C LEU A 158 0.58 4.57 16.09
N MET A 159 0.80 5.87 16.22
CA MET A 159 2.13 6.47 16.08
C MET A 159 3.08 6.05 17.21
N GLU A 160 2.58 5.75 18.40
CA GLU A 160 3.39 5.21 19.49
C GLU A 160 3.95 3.82 19.18
N VAL A 161 3.13 2.94 18.62
CA VAL A 161 3.52 1.55 18.30
C VAL A 161 4.13 1.39 16.90
N SER A 162 4.17 2.46 16.10
CA SER A 162 4.80 2.48 14.78
C SER A 162 6.26 2.93 14.86
N ASP A 163 7.19 2.23 14.23
CA ASP A 163 8.60 2.68 14.13
C ASP A 163 8.79 3.74 13.07
N GLY A 164 7.93 3.79 12.06
CA GLY A 164 8.01 4.79 11.01
C GLY A 164 7.00 4.60 9.89
N VAL A 165 6.98 5.58 9.02
CA VAL A 165 6.09 5.64 7.86
C VAL A 165 6.92 5.78 6.59
N MET A 166 6.61 4.95 5.61
CA MET A 166 6.99 5.12 4.21
C MET A 166 5.85 5.87 3.53
N LEU A 167 6.10 7.12 3.17
CA LEU A 167 5.08 8.05 2.69
C LEU A 167 5.23 8.25 1.19
N ASP A 168 4.17 8.01 0.44
CA ASP A 168 4.12 8.30 -0.98
C ASP A 168 3.75 9.78 -1.23
N ILE A 169 4.63 10.54 -1.89
CA ILE A 169 4.30 11.84 -2.48
C ILE A 169 4.18 11.62 -3.99
N LYS A 170 2.95 11.51 -4.48
CA LYS A 170 2.66 11.09 -5.86
C LYS A 170 2.98 12.17 -6.90
N ALA A 171 2.87 13.45 -6.53
CA ALA A 171 3.41 14.64 -7.17
C ALA A 171 3.47 15.76 -6.15
N PHE A 172 4.36 16.74 -6.33
CA PHE A 172 4.52 17.83 -5.36
C PHE A 172 3.51 18.95 -5.58
N GLU A 173 3.21 19.30 -6.84
CA GLU A 173 2.20 20.31 -7.16
C GLU A 173 0.79 19.76 -6.92
N PRO A 174 -0.11 20.53 -6.26
CA PRO A 174 -1.45 20.07 -5.93
C PRO A 174 -2.27 19.65 -7.17
N GLU A 175 -2.16 20.38 -8.26
CA GLU A 175 -2.89 20.09 -9.50
C GLU A 175 -2.36 18.81 -10.18
N GLU A 176 -1.04 18.63 -10.22
CA GLU A 176 -0.41 17.41 -10.72
C GLU A 176 -0.78 16.20 -9.85
N HIS A 177 -0.74 16.38 -8.51
CA HIS A 177 -1.16 15.32 -7.59
C HIS A 177 -2.61 14.91 -7.84
N LYS A 178 -3.50 15.90 -8.06
CA LYS A 178 -4.89 15.65 -8.40
C LYS A 178 -5.04 14.97 -9.76
N GLU A 179 -4.25 15.36 -10.76
CA GLU A 179 -4.22 14.69 -12.07
C GLU A 179 -3.80 13.23 -11.95
N VAL A 180 -2.84 12.93 -11.07
CA VAL A 180 -2.32 11.59 -10.85
C VAL A 180 -3.26 10.71 -10.03
N THR A 181 -3.98 11.28 -9.03
CA THR A 181 -4.64 10.51 -7.94
C THR A 181 -6.11 10.81 -7.73
N ASP A 182 -6.68 11.81 -8.40
CA ASP A 182 -8.00 12.41 -8.22
C ASP A 182 -8.16 13.24 -6.92
N VAL A 183 -7.09 13.42 -6.10
CA VAL A 183 -7.12 14.24 -4.87
C VAL A 183 -5.91 15.17 -4.78
N THR A 184 -6.02 16.26 -4.01
CA THR A 184 -4.90 17.16 -3.73
C THR A 184 -3.93 16.55 -2.70
N ASN A 185 -2.73 17.12 -2.58
CA ASN A 185 -1.68 16.63 -1.68
C ASN A 185 -1.54 17.41 -0.36
N GLU A 186 -2.47 18.29 -0.04
CA GLU A 186 -2.39 19.15 1.15
C GLU A 186 -2.19 18.33 2.44
N MET A 187 -3.00 17.28 2.62
CA MET A 187 -2.87 16.39 3.77
C MET A 187 -1.57 15.58 3.71
N VAL A 188 -1.15 15.16 2.52
CA VAL A 188 0.12 14.40 2.33
C VAL A 188 1.31 15.24 2.80
N LEU A 189 1.37 16.51 2.39
CA LEU A 189 2.45 17.43 2.80
C LEU A 189 2.36 17.79 4.30
N LYS A 190 1.16 17.97 4.84
CA LYS A 190 0.95 18.15 6.30
C LYS A 190 1.49 16.94 7.07
N ASN A 191 1.17 15.74 6.62
CA ASN A 191 1.66 14.50 7.21
C ASN A 191 3.17 14.35 7.10
N ALA A 192 3.78 14.70 5.95
CA ALA A 192 5.23 14.69 5.80
C ALA A 192 5.93 15.58 6.85
N VAL A 193 5.39 16.79 7.10
CA VAL A 193 5.89 17.69 8.15
C VAL A 193 5.73 17.10 9.55
N TYR A 194 4.55 16.58 9.86
CA TYR A 194 4.27 15.96 11.16
C TYR A 194 5.22 14.80 11.44
N LEU A 195 5.33 13.86 10.48
CA LEU A 195 6.17 12.68 10.58
C LEU A 195 7.66 13.03 10.65
N ALA A 196 8.10 14.06 9.91
CA ALA A 196 9.50 14.53 9.97
C ALA A 196 9.82 15.14 11.33
N LYS A 197 8.93 15.97 11.90
CA LYS A 197 9.12 16.58 13.23
C LYS A 197 9.12 15.56 14.36
N THR A 198 8.39 14.46 14.22
CA THR A 198 8.27 13.39 15.23
C THR A 198 9.26 12.24 15.00
N SER A 199 10.19 12.37 14.04
CA SER A 199 11.15 11.34 13.64
C SER A 199 10.50 10.02 13.19
N LYS A 200 9.28 10.11 12.65
CA LYS A 200 8.52 8.95 12.14
C LYS A 200 8.53 8.86 10.61
N LEU A 201 9.05 9.88 9.89
CA LEU A 201 9.18 9.83 8.43
C LEU A 201 10.40 8.98 8.05
N TYR A 202 10.18 7.70 7.88
CA TYR A 202 11.25 6.76 7.52
C TYR A 202 11.74 6.92 6.09
N GLU A 203 10.80 7.01 5.14
CA GLU A 203 11.09 7.09 3.71
C GLU A 203 10.01 7.90 2.99
N VAL A 204 10.39 8.77 2.07
CA VAL A 204 9.47 9.35 1.08
C VAL A 204 9.67 8.63 -0.24
N ARG A 205 8.57 8.30 -0.93
CA ARG A 205 8.58 7.65 -2.23
C ARG A 205 7.96 8.51 -3.29
N ALA A 206 8.63 8.60 -4.45
CA ALA A 206 8.14 9.25 -5.65
C ALA A 206 8.29 8.29 -6.85
N VAL A 207 7.24 8.18 -7.66
CA VAL A 207 7.25 7.35 -8.88
C VAL A 207 7.48 8.26 -10.08
N ILE A 208 8.47 7.97 -10.88
CA ILE A 208 8.82 8.74 -12.09
C ILE A 208 7.98 8.24 -13.26
N VAL A 209 7.11 9.12 -13.78
CA VAL A 209 6.26 8.88 -14.95
C VAL A 209 6.39 10.08 -15.90
N PRO A 210 7.37 10.09 -16.83
CA PRO A 210 7.84 11.28 -17.54
C PRO A 210 6.75 12.05 -18.30
N ASP A 211 5.76 11.34 -18.87
CA ASP A 211 4.70 11.91 -19.70
C ASP A 211 3.37 12.09 -18.98
N LEU A 212 3.34 11.94 -17.65
CA LEU A 212 2.15 12.15 -16.84
C LEU A 212 2.19 13.47 -16.05
N TYR A 213 3.34 13.83 -15.49
CA TYR A 213 3.54 15.05 -14.72
C TYR A 213 5.01 15.46 -14.70
N ASP A 214 5.34 16.68 -14.26
CA ASP A 214 6.73 17.15 -14.15
C ASP A 214 7.46 16.48 -12.99
N THR A 215 8.00 15.29 -13.27
CA THR A 215 8.63 14.44 -12.27
C THR A 215 9.94 15.01 -11.74
N GLU A 216 10.75 15.67 -12.58
CA GLU A 216 12.00 16.30 -12.16
C GLU A 216 11.74 17.44 -11.18
N ASN A 217 10.83 18.35 -11.51
CA ASN A 217 10.42 19.44 -10.63
C ASN A 217 9.84 18.90 -9.31
N SER A 218 9.00 17.85 -9.39
CA SER A 218 8.39 17.22 -8.21
C SER A 218 9.45 16.65 -7.26
N VAL A 219 10.43 15.90 -7.78
CA VAL A 219 11.52 15.33 -6.97
C VAL A 219 12.38 16.42 -6.34
N ARG A 220 12.73 17.47 -7.10
CA ARG A 220 13.51 18.63 -6.60
C ARG A 220 12.76 19.31 -5.45
N LYS A 221 11.48 19.62 -5.64
CA LYS A 221 10.64 20.26 -4.60
C LYS A 221 10.45 19.37 -3.36
N ILE A 222 10.33 18.06 -3.51
CA ILE A 222 10.34 17.13 -2.37
C ILE A 222 11.65 17.26 -1.58
N GLY A 223 12.80 17.30 -2.27
CA GLY A 223 14.11 17.48 -1.64
C GLY A 223 14.20 18.81 -0.86
N ASP A 224 13.86 19.91 -1.50
CA ASP A 224 13.86 21.25 -0.88
C ASP A 224 12.91 21.33 0.32
N PHE A 225 11.72 20.72 0.20
CA PHE A 225 10.73 20.68 1.26
C PHE A 225 11.19 19.88 2.48
N LEU A 226 11.92 18.78 2.27
CA LEU A 226 12.41 17.92 3.36
C LEU A 226 13.72 18.42 3.98
N ALA A 227 14.53 19.21 3.26
CA ALA A 227 15.84 19.66 3.69
C ALA A 227 15.89 20.28 5.10
N PRO A 228 14.92 21.12 5.55
CA PRO A 228 14.92 21.67 6.90
C PRO A 228 14.83 20.62 8.01
N TYR A 229 14.25 19.47 7.73
CA TYR A 229 13.99 18.41 8.71
C TYR A 229 15.15 17.41 8.85
N LEU A 230 16.09 17.37 7.92
CA LEU A 230 17.29 16.51 7.98
C LEU A 230 18.17 16.78 9.20
N LYS A 231 17.98 17.91 9.88
CA LYS A 231 18.64 18.22 11.16
C LYS A 231 18.05 17.45 12.35
N ILE A 232 16.85 16.87 12.18
CA ILE A 232 16.14 16.12 13.23
C ILE A 232 16.50 14.65 13.13
N HIS A 233 16.40 14.06 11.94
CA HIS A 233 16.76 12.66 11.65
C HIS A 233 16.98 12.46 10.15
N ASP A 234 17.57 11.33 9.79
CA ASP A 234 17.76 10.93 8.40
C ASP A 234 16.42 10.53 7.77
N ILE A 235 16.09 11.16 6.63
CA ILE A 235 14.91 10.83 5.83
C ILE A 235 15.39 10.22 4.51
N ARG A 236 14.92 9.04 4.18
CA ARG A 236 15.21 8.42 2.89
C ARG A 236 14.29 8.96 1.81
N VAL A 237 14.81 9.19 0.62
CA VAL A 237 13.99 9.47 -0.57
C VAL A 237 14.23 8.33 -1.56
N LYS A 238 13.17 7.63 -1.92
CA LYS A 238 13.20 6.53 -2.88
C LYS A 238 12.52 6.96 -4.16
N ILE A 239 13.30 7.09 -5.21
CA ILE A 239 12.83 7.37 -6.55
C ILE A 239 12.58 6.03 -7.24
N ILE A 240 11.37 5.83 -7.78
CA ILE A 240 10.91 4.57 -8.34
C ILE A 240 10.55 4.80 -9.80
N ALA A 241 11.23 4.11 -10.71
CA ALA A 241 10.87 4.13 -12.12
C ALA A 241 9.50 3.47 -12.35
N TYR A 242 8.61 4.14 -13.06
CA TYR A 242 7.36 3.55 -13.52
C TYR A 242 7.59 2.26 -14.30
N ARG A 243 6.71 1.31 -14.12
CA ARG A 243 6.63 0.06 -14.89
C ARG A 243 5.15 -0.23 -15.20
N PRO A 244 4.79 -0.66 -16.41
CA PRO A 244 3.37 -0.89 -16.77
C PRO A 244 2.80 -2.18 -16.18
N MET A 245 3.63 -3.06 -15.58
CA MET A 245 3.16 -4.32 -14.98
C MET A 245 2.16 -4.07 -13.85
N GLY A 246 0.98 -4.68 -13.94
CA GLY A 246 -0.08 -4.57 -12.96
C GLY A 246 -0.91 -3.29 -13.09
N VAL A 247 -0.46 -2.30 -13.86
CA VAL A 247 -1.20 -1.05 -14.10
C VAL A 247 -2.43 -1.33 -14.96
N ARG A 248 -3.52 -0.59 -14.72
CA ARG A 248 -4.73 -0.66 -15.55
C ARG A 248 -4.39 -0.40 -17.02
N GLU A 249 -5.01 -1.14 -17.93
CA GLU A 249 -4.70 -1.12 -19.37
C GLU A 249 -4.77 0.31 -19.96
N GLU A 250 -5.75 1.10 -19.53
CA GLU A 250 -5.94 2.49 -19.96
C GLU A 250 -4.75 3.42 -19.61
N TYR A 251 -3.93 3.06 -18.62
CA TYR A 251 -2.76 3.82 -18.15
C TYR A 251 -1.42 3.11 -18.39
N ALA A 252 -1.43 1.94 -18.99
CA ALA A 252 -0.20 1.18 -19.26
C ALA A 252 0.65 1.77 -20.41
N HIS A 253 0.14 2.80 -21.08
CA HIS A 253 0.79 3.46 -22.21
C HIS A 253 1.85 4.49 -21.82
N TYR A 254 1.95 4.88 -20.54
CA TYR A 254 2.94 5.87 -20.10
C TYR A 254 4.37 5.41 -20.33
N GLN A 255 5.25 6.38 -20.61
CA GLN A 255 6.65 6.13 -20.89
C GLN A 255 7.37 5.54 -19.67
N ILE A 256 8.14 4.47 -19.91
CA ILE A 256 9.06 3.93 -18.92
C ILE A 256 10.30 4.83 -18.93
N PRO A 257 10.71 5.43 -17.78
CA PRO A 257 11.94 6.20 -17.74
C PRO A 257 13.12 5.28 -18.04
N ASP A 258 14.04 5.76 -18.87
CA ASP A 258 15.32 5.10 -19.15
C ASP A 258 16.37 5.39 -18.07
N GLN A 259 17.61 4.93 -18.28
CA GLN A 259 18.69 5.11 -17.30
C GLN A 259 19.25 6.55 -17.27
N ASP A 260 18.98 7.33 -18.32
CA ASP A 260 19.50 8.69 -18.48
C ASP A 260 18.48 9.75 -17.96
N TYR A 261 17.26 9.32 -17.63
CA TYR A 261 16.21 10.13 -17.03
C TYR A 261 16.45 10.26 -15.52
#